data_dde6f99068a27b9cf57481c5d13b56b8
#
_entry.id   dde6f99068a27b9cf57481c5d13b56b8
#
_cell.length_a   1.000
_cell.length_b   1.000
_cell.length_c   1.000
_cell.angle_alpha   90.00
_cell.angle_beta   90.00
_cell.angle_gamma   90.00
#
_symmetry.space_group_name_H-M   'P 1'
#
loop_
_entity.id
_entity.type
_entity.pdbx_description
1 polymer ?
#
loop_
_entity_poly.entity_id
_entity_poly.type
_entity_poly.pdbx_seq_one_letter_code
_entity_poly.pdbx_strand_id
1 'polypeptide(L)'
;MPSGPFAHVCMLVKDLDKAVADWSKILGVLDPGQLREPIVRYDSFSGGADTGMKWATFVSAHGCEIQFIQPGPGTPLGNRLEKMGEHVHHLCFTTPDVPGALASLSSEGIEIASGGKTFNDPDMPWQRWGWVSAKSAHGVMLEVASPYESHHDGKWYPAAAKLTDTVT
;
A
#
# COMPACT_ATOMS: atom_id res chain seq x y z
N MET A 1 -8.10 -9.00 5.10
CA MET A 1 -8.43 -7.62 5.51
C MET A 1 -7.54 -7.21 6.66
N PRO A 2 -6.89 -6.03 6.59
CA PRO A 2 -6.09 -5.56 7.71
C PRO A 2 -6.96 -5.45 8.97
N SER A 3 -6.54 -6.11 10.03
CA SER A 3 -7.27 -6.10 11.31
C SER A 3 -6.89 -4.92 12.22
N GLY A 4 -5.95 -4.10 11.77
CA GLY A 4 -5.42 -2.96 12.50
C GLY A 4 -4.95 -1.85 11.55
N PRO A 5 -4.38 -0.77 12.08
CA PRO A 5 -3.90 0.35 11.26
C PRO A 5 -2.70 -0.02 10.38
N PHE A 6 -1.90 -1.03 10.73
CA PHE A 6 -0.82 -1.53 9.87
C PHE A 6 -1.40 -2.43 8.78
N ALA A 7 -1.50 -1.91 7.57
CA ALA A 7 -2.25 -2.54 6.49
C ALA A 7 -1.39 -3.47 5.62
N HIS A 8 -0.28 -2.97 5.10
CA HIS A 8 0.56 -3.79 4.22
C HIS A 8 2.04 -3.38 4.20
N VAL A 9 2.87 -4.31 3.77
CA VAL A 9 4.22 -4.06 3.28
C VAL A 9 4.21 -4.11 1.76
N CYS A 10 4.84 -3.14 1.10
CA CYS A 10 4.90 -3.06 -0.35
C CYS A 10 6.34 -3.19 -0.86
N MET A 11 6.52 -3.98 -1.90
CA MET A 11 7.79 -4.19 -2.59
C MET A 11 7.70 -3.71 -4.04
N LEU A 12 8.76 -3.04 -4.52
CA LEU A 12 8.95 -2.80 -5.94
C LEU A 12 9.60 -4.02 -6.58
N VAL A 13 9.01 -4.50 -7.67
CA VAL A 13 9.45 -5.68 -8.42
C VAL A 13 9.55 -5.38 -9.91
N LYS A 14 10.42 -6.10 -10.61
CA LYS A 14 10.63 -5.96 -12.04
C LYS A 14 9.55 -6.68 -12.87
N ASP A 15 9.06 -7.78 -12.34
CA ASP A 15 8.09 -8.66 -12.99
C ASP A 15 7.04 -9.09 -11.96
N LEU A 16 5.84 -8.53 -12.08
CA LEU A 16 4.75 -8.75 -11.13
C LEU A 16 4.27 -10.21 -11.16
N ASP A 17 4.17 -10.81 -12.34
CA ASP A 17 3.68 -12.18 -12.49
C ASP A 17 4.66 -13.17 -11.87
N LYS A 18 5.95 -12.95 -12.10
CA LYS A 18 7.01 -13.75 -11.48
C LYS A 18 7.02 -13.58 -9.96
N ALA A 19 6.91 -12.36 -9.47
CA ALA A 19 6.86 -12.09 -8.03
C ALA A 19 5.67 -12.80 -7.36
N VAL A 20 4.48 -12.70 -7.96
CA VAL A 20 3.28 -13.40 -7.47
C VAL A 20 3.49 -14.91 -7.47
N ALA A 21 4.05 -15.48 -8.55
CA ALA A 21 4.28 -16.92 -8.63
C ALA A 21 5.30 -17.42 -7.59
N ASP A 22 6.39 -16.70 -7.40
CA ASP A 22 7.43 -17.08 -6.43
C ASP A 22 6.93 -16.93 -4.99
N TRP A 23 6.24 -15.83 -4.67
CA TRP A 23 5.67 -15.61 -3.35
C TRP A 23 4.51 -16.54 -3.02
N SER A 24 3.73 -16.98 -4.00
CA SER A 24 2.73 -18.04 -3.79
C SER A 24 3.38 -19.34 -3.30
N LYS A 25 4.55 -19.70 -3.83
CA LYS A 25 5.31 -20.87 -3.36
C LYS A 25 5.86 -20.65 -1.95
N ILE A 26 6.44 -19.47 -1.69
CA ILE A 26 6.99 -19.10 -0.38
C ILE A 26 5.89 -19.14 0.68
N LEU A 27 4.78 -18.45 0.44
CA LEU A 27 3.65 -18.40 1.36
C LEU A 27 2.96 -19.74 1.51
N GLY A 28 2.91 -20.55 0.46
CA GLY A 28 2.40 -21.92 0.53
C GLY A 28 3.12 -22.79 1.57
N VAL A 29 4.37 -22.47 1.86
CA VAL A 29 5.16 -23.17 2.89
C VAL A 29 5.13 -22.44 4.23
N LEU A 30 5.29 -21.11 4.23
CA LEU A 30 5.51 -20.33 5.46
C LEU A 30 4.19 -19.85 6.09
N ASP A 31 3.21 -19.47 5.28
CA ASP A 31 1.90 -18.97 5.74
C ASP A 31 0.82 -19.26 4.69
N PRO A 32 0.36 -20.52 4.58
CA PRO A 32 -0.69 -20.88 3.63
C PRO A 32 -2.02 -20.17 3.90
N GLY A 33 -2.21 -19.60 5.08
CA GLY A 33 -3.37 -18.76 5.41
C GLY A 33 -3.48 -17.51 4.55
N GLN A 34 -2.35 -16.95 4.12
CA GLN A 34 -2.28 -15.77 3.23
C GLN A 34 -2.73 -16.08 1.78
N LEU A 35 -2.88 -17.34 1.42
CA LEU A 35 -3.31 -17.77 0.08
C LEU A 35 -4.81 -18.16 0.01
N ARG A 36 -5.55 -18.04 1.10
CA ARG A 36 -6.96 -18.43 1.17
C ARG A 36 -7.90 -17.47 0.47
N GLU A 37 -7.54 -16.20 0.46
CA GLU A 37 -8.30 -15.14 -0.18
C GLU A 37 -7.79 -14.87 -1.61
N PRO A 38 -8.65 -14.42 -2.53
CA PRO A 38 -8.22 -14.01 -3.85
C PRO A 38 -7.18 -12.88 -3.76
N ILE A 39 -6.18 -12.94 -4.64
CA ILE A 39 -5.22 -11.85 -4.79
C ILE A 39 -5.97 -10.66 -5.38
N VAL A 40 -5.88 -9.48 -4.71
CA VAL A 40 -6.32 -8.22 -5.29
C VAL A 40 -5.30 -7.80 -6.34
N ARG A 41 -5.74 -7.56 -7.56
CA ARG A 41 -4.86 -7.24 -8.67
C ARG A 41 -5.35 -6.03 -9.44
N TYR A 42 -4.42 -5.19 -9.83
CA TYR A 42 -4.66 -4.01 -10.64
C TYR A 42 -3.62 -3.96 -11.76
N ASP A 43 -4.08 -4.02 -13.01
CA ASP A 43 -3.20 -4.19 -14.16
C ASP A 43 -2.81 -2.90 -14.86
N SER A 44 -3.45 -1.78 -14.55
CA SER A 44 -3.12 -0.50 -15.17
C SER A 44 -3.58 0.68 -14.31
N PHE A 45 -2.64 1.36 -13.68
CA PHE A 45 -2.90 2.63 -13.01
C PHE A 45 -2.74 3.77 -14.00
N SER A 46 -3.75 4.65 -14.07
CA SER A 46 -3.82 5.72 -15.07
C SER A 46 -3.44 7.10 -14.52
N GLY A 47 -3.14 7.22 -13.23
CA GLY A 47 -2.97 8.49 -12.54
C GLY A 47 -1.54 8.97 -12.34
N GLY A 48 -1.34 10.28 -12.50
CA GLY A 48 -0.13 10.98 -12.07
C GLY A 48 1.15 10.59 -12.79
N ALA A 49 2.27 10.83 -12.10
CA ALA A 49 3.61 10.60 -12.65
C ALA A 49 3.99 9.11 -12.78
N ASP A 50 3.33 8.24 -12.01
CA ASP A 50 3.57 6.79 -11.99
C ASP A 50 2.52 6.00 -12.79
N THR A 51 2.01 6.61 -13.85
CA THR A 51 1.06 5.95 -14.78
C THR A 51 1.64 4.66 -15.36
N GLY A 52 0.78 3.68 -15.58
CA GLY A 52 1.16 2.36 -16.13
C GLY A 52 1.72 1.40 -15.09
N MET A 53 1.75 1.76 -13.80
CA MET A 53 2.11 0.79 -12.78
C MET A 53 1.01 -0.27 -12.62
N LYS A 54 1.46 -1.46 -12.23
CA LYS A 54 0.60 -2.60 -11.88
C LYS A 54 0.87 -2.99 -10.45
N TRP A 55 -0.12 -3.50 -9.76
CA TRP A 55 0.12 -4.08 -8.43
C TRP A 55 -0.70 -5.34 -8.19
N ALA A 56 -0.24 -6.13 -7.22
CA ALA A 56 -0.94 -7.28 -6.69
C ALA A 56 -0.76 -7.32 -5.18
N THR A 57 -1.80 -7.73 -4.47
CA THR A 57 -1.80 -7.83 -3.01
C THR A 57 -2.27 -9.21 -2.58
N PHE A 58 -1.43 -9.91 -1.82
CA PHE A 58 -1.83 -11.09 -1.07
C PHE A 58 -2.62 -10.64 0.15
N VAL A 59 -3.91 -10.87 0.12
CA VAL A 59 -4.84 -10.49 1.19
C VAL A 59 -4.60 -11.35 2.42
N SER A 60 -4.54 -10.74 3.58
CA SER A 60 -4.37 -11.45 4.85
C SER A 60 -5.68 -11.57 5.62
N ALA A 61 -5.96 -12.76 6.13
CA ALA A 61 -7.00 -12.96 7.14
C ALA A 61 -6.57 -12.52 8.56
N HIS A 62 -5.27 -12.26 8.77
CA HIS A 62 -4.67 -12.09 10.10
C HIS A 62 -4.13 -10.69 10.40
N GLY A 63 -4.08 -9.78 9.42
CA GLY A 63 -3.49 -8.46 9.63
C GLY A 63 -2.76 -7.92 8.42
N CYS A 64 -1.43 -7.78 8.47
CA CYS A 64 -0.64 -7.16 7.42
C CYS A 64 -0.70 -7.93 6.09
N GLU A 65 -1.03 -7.23 5.01
CA GLU A 65 -1.02 -7.75 3.64
C GLU A 65 0.35 -7.58 2.99
N ILE A 66 0.60 -8.34 1.93
CA ILE A 66 1.84 -8.26 1.15
C ILE A 66 1.49 -7.76 -0.25
N GLN A 67 2.01 -6.59 -0.60
CA GLN A 67 1.76 -5.94 -1.87
C GLN A 67 3.02 -5.90 -2.72
N PHE A 68 2.86 -6.03 -4.03
CA PHE A 68 3.90 -5.85 -5.03
C PHE A 68 3.46 -4.78 -6.03
N ILE A 69 4.40 -3.92 -6.40
CA ILE A 69 4.23 -2.93 -7.47
C ILE A 69 5.27 -3.19 -8.54
N GLN A 70 4.81 -3.35 -9.77
CA GLN A 70 5.63 -3.23 -10.96
C GLN A 70 5.40 -1.84 -11.55
N PRO A 71 6.37 -0.92 -11.47
CA PRO A 71 6.21 0.43 -11.99
C PRO A 71 6.25 0.44 -13.52
N GLY A 72 5.62 1.47 -14.11
CA GLY A 72 5.77 1.77 -15.52
C GLY A 72 7.20 2.20 -15.87
N PRO A 73 7.68 1.93 -17.08
CA PRO A 73 9.03 2.35 -17.50
C PRO A 73 9.13 3.87 -17.56
N GLY A 74 10.30 4.41 -17.17
CA GLY A 74 10.58 5.85 -17.21
C GLY A 74 9.83 6.70 -16.18
N THR A 75 9.02 6.10 -15.32
CA THR A 75 8.34 6.79 -14.22
C THR A 75 9.27 6.99 -13.02
N PRO A 76 8.93 7.88 -12.06
CA PRO A 76 9.72 8.03 -10.85
C PRO A 76 9.98 6.72 -10.10
N LEU A 77 8.95 5.87 -9.94
CA LEU A 77 9.11 4.55 -9.33
C LEU A 77 9.93 3.60 -10.21
N GLY A 78 9.77 3.65 -11.54
CA GLY A 78 10.58 2.88 -12.48
C GLY A 78 12.06 3.23 -12.37
N ASN A 79 12.40 4.51 -12.38
CA ASN A 79 13.76 4.99 -12.21
C ASN A 79 14.34 4.60 -10.84
N ARG A 80 13.53 4.60 -9.79
CA ARG A 80 13.93 4.11 -8.46
C ARG A 80 14.24 2.61 -8.48
N LEU A 81 13.40 1.81 -9.12
CA LEU A 81 13.63 0.37 -9.27
C LEU A 81 14.90 0.06 -10.05
N GLU A 82 15.17 0.79 -11.15
CA GLU A 82 16.40 0.66 -11.92
C GLU A 82 17.64 0.97 -11.09
N LYS A 83 17.58 2.02 -10.29
CA LYS A 83 18.70 2.45 -9.45
C LYS A 83 18.97 1.54 -8.27
N MET A 84 17.92 1.04 -7.60
CA MET A 84 18.03 0.34 -6.33
C MET A 84 17.85 -1.18 -6.44
N GLY A 85 17.33 -1.67 -7.57
CA GLY A 85 16.87 -3.05 -7.70
C GLY A 85 15.55 -3.28 -6.96
N GLU A 86 15.13 -4.54 -6.87
CA GLU A 86 13.92 -4.92 -6.13
C GLU A 86 14.12 -4.73 -4.62
N HIS A 87 13.17 -4.09 -3.95
CA HIS A 87 13.29 -3.75 -2.54
C HIS A 87 11.93 -3.45 -1.88
N VAL A 88 11.89 -3.43 -0.55
CA VAL A 88 10.75 -2.91 0.21
C VAL A 88 10.66 -1.41 -0.01
N HIS A 89 9.56 -0.96 -0.60
CA HIS A 89 9.31 0.45 -0.92
C HIS A 89 8.67 1.19 0.26
N HIS A 90 7.61 0.62 0.84
CA HIS A 90 6.91 1.26 1.94
C HIS A 90 6.20 0.29 2.88
N LEU A 91 5.86 0.81 4.04
CA LEU A 91 4.90 0.24 4.97
C LEU A 91 3.66 1.13 4.95
N CYS A 92 2.46 0.54 4.93
CA CYS A 92 1.21 1.29 4.92
C CYS A 92 0.50 1.22 6.26
N PHE A 93 0.08 2.39 6.73
CA PHE A 93 -0.82 2.54 7.88
C PHE A 93 -2.10 3.22 7.44
N THR A 94 -3.25 2.74 7.89
CA THR A 94 -4.55 3.32 7.54
C THR A 94 -5.12 4.18 8.65
N THR A 95 -5.77 5.28 8.25
CA THR A 95 -6.51 6.19 9.14
C THR A 95 -7.69 6.78 8.39
N PRO A 96 -8.83 7.05 9.07
CA PRO A 96 -9.95 7.74 8.45
C PRO A 96 -9.64 9.21 8.12
N ASP A 97 -8.65 9.81 8.77
CA ASP A 97 -8.23 11.21 8.56
C ASP A 97 -6.75 11.27 8.15
N VAL A 98 -6.48 11.05 6.88
CA VAL A 98 -5.13 11.10 6.33
C VAL A 98 -4.47 12.49 6.47
N PRO A 99 -5.14 13.61 6.10
CA PRO A 99 -4.55 14.93 6.29
C PRO A 99 -4.24 15.27 7.74
N GLY A 100 -5.15 14.96 8.66
CA GLY A 100 -4.96 15.21 10.08
C GLY A 100 -3.81 14.39 10.68
N ALA A 101 -3.68 13.12 10.29
CA ALA A 101 -2.56 12.29 10.71
C ALA A 101 -1.21 12.84 10.23
N LEU A 102 -1.11 13.25 8.96
CA LEU A 102 0.11 13.85 8.42
C LEU A 102 0.45 15.17 9.11
N ALA A 103 -0.55 16.02 9.39
CA ALA A 103 -0.36 17.27 10.14
C ALA A 103 0.15 17.01 11.56
N SER A 104 -0.42 16.03 12.25
CA SER A 104 0.02 15.63 13.59
C SER A 104 1.47 15.13 13.59
N LEU A 105 1.83 14.26 12.65
CA LEU A 105 3.21 13.81 12.51
C LEU A 105 4.17 14.96 12.23
N SER A 106 3.78 15.90 11.37
CA SER A 106 4.58 17.10 11.08
C SER A 106 4.80 17.96 12.33
N SER A 107 3.79 18.10 13.18
CA SER A 107 3.91 18.86 14.45
C SER A 107 4.88 18.20 15.45
N GLU A 108 5.08 16.90 15.36
CA GLU A 108 6.09 16.16 16.14
C GLU A 108 7.49 16.18 15.50
N GLY A 109 7.69 16.97 14.43
CA GLY A 109 8.97 17.11 13.76
C GLY A 109 9.28 15.99 12.74
N ILE A 110 8.32 15.17 12.39
CA ILE A 110 8.45 14.13 11.35
C ILE A 110 8.32 14.78 9.97
N GLU A 111 9.29 14.56 9.10
CA GLU A 111 9.29 15.09 7.75
C GLU A 111 8.25 14.37 6.89
N ILE A 112 7.30 15.15 6.35
CA ILE A 112 6.28 14.67 5.43
C ILE A 112 6.76 14.88 4.00
N ALA A 113 6.75 13.82 3.20
CA ALA A 113 7.15 13.91 1.80
C ALA A 113 6.13 14.72 0.99
N SER A 114 6.56 15.17 -0.20
CA SER A 114 5.74 15.96 -1.13
C SER A 114 5.13 17.23 -0.53
N GLY A 115 5.77 17.79 0.50
CA GLY A 115 5.30 19.02 1.17
C GLY A 115 3.94 18.87 1.85
N GLY A 116 3.61 17.67 2.32
CA GLY A 116 2.34 17.37 2.99
C GLY A 116 1.14 17.17 2.05
N LYS A 117 1.36 17.12 0.75
CA LYS A 117 0.29 16.86 -0.22
C LYS A 117 -0.22 15.42 -0.07
N THR A 118 -1.54 15.29 -0.16
CA THR A 118 -2.20 13.99 -0.30
C THR A 118 -2.57 13.74 -1.76
N PHE A 119 -2.73 12.48 -2.09
CA PHE A 119 -3.07 11.99 -3.42
C PHE A 119 -4.37 11.20 -3.36
N ASN A 120 -5.07 11.13 -4.48
CA ASN A 120 -6.24 10.26 -4.66
C ASN A 120 -6.00 9.38 -5.88
N ASP A 121 -6.48 8.14 -5.79
CA ASP A 121 -6.51 7.25 -6.94
C ASP A 121 -7.63 7.71 -7.89
N PRO A 122 -7.35 7.96 -9.18
CA PRO A 122 -8.37 8.38 -10.13
C PRO A 122 -9.44 7.31 -10.39
N ASP A 123 -9.07 6.04 -10.24
CA ASP A 123 -9.98 4.90 -10.46
C ASP A 123 -10.71 4.52 -9.16
N MET A 124 -10.18 4.96 -8.01
CA MET A 124 -10.76 4.78 -6.67
C MET A 124 -10.78 6.13 -5.94
N PRO A 125 -11.64 7.09 -6.31
CA PRO A 125 -11.59 8.46 -5.80
C PRO A 125 -11.82 8.60 -4.29
N TRP A 126 -12.35 7.57 -3.64
CA TRP A 126 -12.46 7.47 -2.18
C TRP A 126 -11.12 7.19 -1.50
N GLN A 127 -10.14 6.61 -2.22
CA GLN A 127 -8.82 6.28 -1.71
C GLN A 127 -7.95 7.53 -1.69
N ARG A 128 -7.47 7.88 -0.49
CA ARG A 128 -6.54 8.98 -0.27
C ARG A 128 -5.31 8.46 0.43
N TRP A 129 -4.15 8.96 0.04
CA TRP A 129 -2.90 8.64 0.72
C TRP A 129 -1.94 9.83 0.74
N GLY A 130 -0.95 9.74 1.61
CA GLY A 130 0.19 10.64 1.69
C GLY A 130 1.39 9.92 2.30
N TRP A 131 2.52 10.59 2.35
CA TRP A 131 3.79 9.93 2.61
C TRP A 131 4.58 10.58 3.72
N VAL A 132 5.08 9.78 4.67
CA VAL A 132 6.17 10.16 5.54
C VAL A 132 7.49 9.90 4.83
N SER A 133 8.41 10.86 4.91
CA SER A 133 9.74 10.76 4.30
C SER A 133 10.52 9.56 4.83
N ALA A 134 11.16 8.83 3.93
CA ALA A 134 12.06 7.74 4.30
C ALA A 134 13.20 8.20 5.21
N LYS A 135 13.60 9.47 5.13
CA LYS A 135 14.62 10.05 6.02
C LYS A 135 14.18 10.04 7.47
N SER A 136 12.93 10.44 7.75
CA SER A 136 12.38 10.43 9.12
C SER A 136 12.03 9.03 9.62
N ALA A 137 11.79 8.08 8.70
CA ALA A 137 11.46 6.69 9.01
C ALA A 137 12.63 5.71 8.83
N HIS A 138 13.88 6.22 8.91
CA HIS A 138 15.11 5.42 8.92
C HIS A 138 15.29 4.49 7.69
N GLY A 139 14.89 4.96 6.51
CA GLY A 139 15.20 4.30 5.24
C GLY A 139 14.01 3.67 4.51
N VAL A 140 12.85 3.53 5.14
CA VAL A 140 11.62 3.07 4.50
C VAL A 140 10.58 4.20 4.44
N MET A 141 9.86 4.34 3.34
CA MET A 141 8.73 5.28 3.30
C MET A 141 7.55 4.73 4.10
N LEU A 142 6.78 5.60 4.73
CA LEU A 142 5.50 5.21 5.30
C LEU A 142 4.38 5.82 4.46
N GLU A 143 3.47 4.98 4.02
CA GLU A 143 2.20 5.39 3.44
C GLU A 143 1.19 5.56 4.55
N VAL A 144 0.49 6.69 4.54
CA VAL A 144 -0.69 6.93 5.38
C VAL A 144 -1.88 6.99 4.44
N ALA A 145 -2.81 6.03 4.54
CA ALA A 145 -3.88 5.84 3.56
C ALA A 145 -5.26 5.72 4.21
N SER A 146 -6.30 5.94 3.39
CA SER A 146 -7.68 5.64 3.80
C SER A 146 -7.86 4.15 4.09
N PRO A 147 -8.68 3.77 5.07
CA PRO A 147 -9.00 2.38 5.33
C PRO A 147 -9.70 1.72 4.14
N TYR A 148 -9.33 0.48 3.84
CA TYR A 148 -9.89 -0.29 2.74
C TYR A 148 -10.20 -1.73 3.14
N GLU A 149 -11.05 -2.37 2.35
CA GLU A 149 -11.36 -3.79 2.42
C GLU A 149 -11.12 -4.47 1.08
N SER A 150 -10.53 -5.65 1.13
CA SER A 150 -10.35 -6.51 -0.04
C SER A 150 -11.56 -7.45 -0.17
N HIS A 151 -12.13 -7.54 -1.36
CA HIS A 151 -13.31 -8.37 -1.62
C HIS A 151 -13.00 -9.55 -2.54
N HIS A 152 -13.92 -10.51 -2.59
CA HIS A 152 -13.78 -11.74 -3.38
C HIS A 152 -13.75 -11.52 -4.90
N ASP A 153 -14.13 -10.34 -5.36
CA ASP A 153 -14.00 -9.93 -6.77
C ASP A 153 -12.59 -9.47 -7.16
N GLY A 154 -11.64 -9.52 -6.21
CA GLY A 154 -10.26 -9.08 -6.40
C GLY A 154 -10.08 -7.57 -6.42
N LYS A 155 -11.02 -6.81 -5.83
CA LYS A 155 -10.95 -5.34 -5.76
C LYS A 155 -10.95 -4.84 -4.33
N TRP A 156 -10.48 -3.61 -4.16
CA TRP A 156 -10.59 -2.85 -2.92
C TRP A 156 -11.85 -2.00 -2.88
N TYR A 157 -12.40 -1.88 -1.68
CA TYR A 157 -13.55 -1.04 -1.37
C TYR A 157 -13.29 -0.23 -0.12
N PRO A 158 -13.99 0.90 0.11
CA PRO A 158 -13.90 1.62 1.36
C PRO A 158 -14.23 0.69 2.52
N ALA A 159 -13.40 0.68 3.56
CA ALA A 159 -13.74 -0.04 4.77
C ALA A 159 -15.02 0.54 5.38
N ALA A 160 -15.97 -0.31 5.75
CA ALA A 160 -17.14 0.11 6.49
C ALA A 160 -16.66 0.83 7.77
N ALA A 161 -17.18 2.02 8.03
CA ALA A 161 -16.91 2.72 9.27
C ALA A 161 -17.31 1.78 10.41
N LYS A 162 -16.34 1.24 11.15
CA LYS A 162 -16.64 0.54 12.40
C LYS A 162 -17.32 1.57 13.27
N LEU A 163 -18.60 1.36 13.57
CA LEU A 163 -19.28 2.06 14.64
C LEU A 163 -18.39 1.85 15.86
N THR A 164 -17.71 2.91 16.28
CA THR A 164 -17.01 2.91 17.55
C THR A 164 -18.08 2.68 18.58
N ASP A 165 -18.11 1.50 19.19
CA ASP A 165 -18.84 1.27 20.42
C ASP A 165 -18.31 2.33 21.40
N THR A 166 -19.09 3.38 21.57
CA THR A 166 -18.91 4.35 22.63
C THR A 166 -19.21 3.58 23.91
N VAL A 167 -18.17 3.04 24.52
CA VAL A 167 -18.26 2.54 25.89
C VAL A 167 -18.48 3.76 26.75
N THR A 168 -19.73 3.95 27.16
CA THR A 168 -20.14 4.86 28.24
C THR A 168 -19.62 4.35 29.59
#